data_5629d3a7e087cac425f821ca189ffc32
#
_entry.id   5629d3a7e087cac425f821ca189ffc32
#
_cell.length_a   1.000
_cell.length_b   1.000
_cell.length_c   1.000
_cell.angle_alpha   90.00
_cell.angle_beta   90.00
_cell.angle_gamma   90.00
#
_symmetry.space_group_name_H-M   'P 1'
#
loop_
_entity.id
_entity.type
_entity.pdbx_description
1 polymer ?
#
loop_
_entity_poly.entity_id
_entity_poly.type
_entity_poly.pdbx_seq_one_letter_code
_entity_poly.pdbx_strand_id
1 'polypeptide(L)'
;MNYERQNIQRMTGYSSGEQPSQPGIIKLNTNENPYPASAAVAAALQGMRIEDLRRYPQPLANDFRRVAAECHHLHIDNFIATNGGDELLRLVITTFVEPGDAIAIAEPSYSLYPVLAEIHGCHVARIDLEDDWRMGADFAKRLNASGARLAFVVNPHAPSGLLTPVAELRALAGSFKGVLVIDEAYVDFVDPDLRHDAVTLVREMDNVLILRTLSKGYSLAGLRFAYGIGDTTLIAPMLYKTRDSYNTDVISQVLATAALRDRACAALSWEKVRLERARVASALTALGFHCAPSQSNFLLARVPAGDARFVSTDIMARECYQRLKDNGILVRYFDQPRLRDKLRITIGTHDENSRLLQQLESCLQLN
;
A
#
# COMPACT_ATOMS: atom_id res chain seq x y z
N MET A 1 2.01 -32.15 21.79
CA MET A 1 2.23 -32.30 20.34
C MET A 1 2.05 -30.94 19.69
N ASN A 2 2.93 -30.54 18.79
CA ASN A 2 2.77 -29.34 17.98
C ASN A 2 2.20 -29.75 16.63
N TYR A 3 1.05 -29.19 16.22
CA TYR A 3 0.35 -29.52 14.99
C TYR A 3 0.67 -28.55 13.85
N GLU A 4 1.47 -27.50 14.10
CA GLU A 4 1.88 -26.53 13.08
C GLU A 4 2.84 -27.17 12.07
N ARG A 5 2.73 -26.79 10.80
CA ARG A 5 3.73 -27.13 9.78
C ARG A 5 5.09 -26.53 10.17
N GLN A 6 6.19 -27.18 9.79
CA GLN A 6 7.54 -26.76 10.20
C GLN A 6 7.88 -25.32 9.80
N ASN A 7 7.44 -24.85 8.63
CA ASN A 7 7.64 -23.47 8.18
C ASN A 7 6.86 -22.49 9.06
N ILE A 8 5.63 -22.83 9.48
CA ILE A 8 4.79 -22.00 10.33
C ILE A 8 5.41 -21.86 11.74
N GLN A 9 6.00 -22.92 12.29
CA GLN A 9 6.67 -22.89 13.60
C GLN A 9 7.84 -21.91 13.64
N ARG A 10 8.51 -21.68 12.51
CA ARG A 10 9.73 -20.85 12.43
C ARG A 10 9.44 -19.39 12.11
N MET A 11 8.27 -19.10 11.58
CA MET A 11 7.95 -17.76 11.08
C MET A 11 7.44 -16.84 12.17
N THR A 12 7.69 -15.55 12.00
CA THR A 12 7.01 -14.49 12.73
C THR A 12 5.91 -13.93 11.84
N GLY A 13 4.68 -13.89 12.35
CA GLY A 13 3.53 -13.35 11.61
C GLY A 13 3.67 -11.83 11.34
N TYR A 14 2.77 -11.31 10.52
CA TYR A 14 2.71 -9.88 10.22
C TYR A 14 2.40 -9.07 11.49
N SER A 15 3.20 -8.02 11.72
CA SER A 15 2.96 -7.05 12.80
C SER A 15 2.26 -5.81 12.24
N SER A 16 1.00 -5.61 12.60
CA SER A 16 0.23 -4.42 12.24
C SER A 16 0.80 -3.15 12.91
N GLY A 17 0.49 -1.98 12.33
CA GLY A 17 0.71 -0.72 13.03
C GLY A 17 -0.17 -0.64 14.28
N GLU A 18 0.30 0.10 15.27
CA GLU A 18 -0.40 0.30 16.54
C GLU A 18 -1.80 0.90 16.30
N GLN A 19 -2.79 0.31 16.97
CA GLN A 19 -4.18 0.74 16.93
C GLN A 19 -4.57 1.27 18.31
N PRO A 20 -4.64 2.60 18.50
CA PRO A 20 -4.99 3.19 19.80
C PRO A 20 -6.45 2.99 20.13
N SER A 21 -6.74 2.67 21.38
CA SER A 21 -8.11 2.62 21.93
C SER A 21 -8.52 3.91 22.64
N GLN A 22 -7.56 4.80 22.90
CA GLN A 22 -7.79 6.03 23.66
C GLN A 22 -8.33 7.15 22.73
N PRO A 23 -9.33 7.92 23.14
CA PRO A 23 -9.83 9.07 22.36
C PRO A 23 -8.79 10.19 22.30
N GLY A 24 -8.81 10.97 21.22
CA GLY A 24 -7.97 12.16 21.07
C GLY A 24 -6.55 11.90 20.55
N ILE A 25 -6.18 10.65 20.28
CA ILE A 25 -4.89 10.32 19.66
C ILE A 25 -4.92 10.70 18.18
N ILE A 26 -3.88 11.41 17.74
CA ILE A 26 -3.62 11.70 16.32
C ILE A 26 -2.92 10.49 15.70
N LYS A 27 -3.60 9.82 14.78
CA LYS A 27 -3.16 8.55 14.19
C LYS A 27 -2.56 8.75 12.80
N LEU A 28 -1.23 8.89 12.72
CA LEU A 28 -0.48 9.12 11.48
C LEU A 28 0.51 7.97 11.17
N ASN A 29 0.16 6.72 11.51
CA ASN A 29 1.07 5.57 11.43
C ASN A 29 0.70 4.50 10.39
N THR A 30 -0.55 4.45 9.90
CA THR A 30 -1.04 3.36 9.03
C THR A 30 -1.56 3.81 7.67
N ASN A 31 -1.24 5.03 7.26
CA ASN A 31 -1.55 5.58 5.93
C ASN A 31 -3.05 5.57 5.60
N GLU A 32 -3.88 5.86 6.59
CA GLU A 32 -5.31 6.08 6.40
C GLU A 32 -5.55 7.48 5.80
N ASN A 33 -6.61 7.64 5.02
CA ASN A 33 -7.04 8.95 4.53
C ASN A 33 -7.73 9.67 5.69
N PRO A 34 -7.36 10.93 6.03
CA PRO A 34 -7.94 11.65 7.15
C PRO A 34 -9.37 12.18 6.87
N TYR A 35 -9.83 12.12 5.63
CA TYR A 35 -11.15 12.57 5.23
C TYR A 35 -12.11 11.39 5.12
N PRO A 36 -13.42 11.59 5.39
CA PRO A 36 -14.42 10.53 5.27
C PRO A 36 -14.62 10.09 3.80
N ALA A 37 -15.20 8.91 3.64
CA ALA A 37 -15.71 8.46 2.33
C ALA A 37 -16.85 9.38 1.83
N SER A 38 -17.15 9.29 0.54
CA SER A 38 -18.15 10.15 -0.10
C SER A 38 -19.56 9.96 0.45
N ALA A 39 -20.41 10.97 0.29
CA ALA A 39 -21.83 10.90 0.66
C ALA A 39 -22.59 9.76 -0.05
N ALA A 40 -22.16 9.40 -1.26
CA ALA A 40 -22.73 8.28 -1.99
C ALA A 40 -22.52 6.96 -1.28
N VAL A 41 -21.37 6.76 -0.60
CA VAL A 41 -21.11 5.58 0.23
C VAL A 41 -22.04 5.55 1.45
N ALA A 42 -22.21 6.69 2.12
CA ALA A 42 -23.12 6.79 3.26
C ALA A 42 -24.57 6.50 2.84
N ALA A 43 -25.02 7.05 1.73
CA ALA A 43 -26.37 6.78 1.19
C ALA A 43 -26.56 5.31 0.81
N ALA A 44 -25.53 4.69 0.19
CA ALA A 44 -25.57 3.27 -0.15
C ALA A 44 -25.70 2.38 1.11
N LEU A 45 -24.98 2.71 2.19
CA LEU A 45 -25.07 2.00 3.46
C LEU A 45 -26.46 2.15 4.09
N GLN A 46 -27.02 3.37 4.11
CA GLN A 46 -28.35 3.65 4.65
C GLN A 46 -29.47 2.97 3.85
N GLY A 47 -29.27 2.79 2.55
CA GLY A 47 -30.23 2.12 1.66
C GLY A 47 -30.23 0.59 1.78
N MET A 48 -29.32 0.00 2.52
CA MET A 48 -29.27 -1.46 2.70
C MET A 48 -30.34 -1.94 3.69
N ARG A 49 -30.94 -3.07 3.38
CA ARG A 49 -31.92 -3.70 4.24
C ARG A 49 -31.29 -4.89 4.95
N ILE A 50 -31.49 -4.99 6.26
CA ILE A 50 -30.95 -6.08 7.07
C ILE A 50 -31.38 -7.47 6.58
N GLU A 51 -32.61 -7.56 6.03
CA GLU A 51 -33.16 -8.79 5.49
C GLU A 51 -32.38 -9.34 4.30
N ASP A 52 -31.65 -8.49 3.57
CA ASP A 52 -30.87 -8.91 2.42
C ASP A 52 -29.59 -9.66 2.84
N LEU A 53 -29.11 -9.44 4.07
CA LEU A 53 -27.93 -10.13 4.61
C LEU A 53 -28.11 -11.64 4.82
N ARG A 54 -29.34 -12.16 4.81
CA ARG A 54 -29.62 -13.61 4.89
C ARG A 54 -29.28 -14.39 3.63
N ARG A 55 -28.91 -13.70 2.54
CA ARG A 55 -28.56 -14.31 1.26
C ARG A 55 -27.07 -14.10 0.96
N TYR A 56 -26.48 -15.08 0.29
CA TYR A 56 -25.13 -14.93 -0.22
C TYR A 56 -25.02 -13.75 -1.19
N PRO A 57 -23.88 -13.04 -1.18
CA PRO A 57 -23.61 -11.97 -2.15
C PRO A 57 -23.44 -12.53 -3.58
N GLN A 58 -23.36 -11.65 -4.55
CA GLN A 58 -22.99 -12.02 -5.90
C GLN A 58 -21.55 -12.56 -5.93
N PRO A 59 -21.30 -13.82 -6.41
CA PRO A 59 -20.02 -14.50 -6.18
C PRO A 59 -18.81 -13.81 -6.78
N LEU A 60 -18.98 -13.10 -7.90
CA LEU A 60 -17.90 -12.47 -8.66
C LEU A 60 -17.86 -10.94 -8.49
N ALA A 61 -18.68 -10.35 -7.62
CA ALA A 61 -18.83 -8.91 -7.46
C ALA A 61 -19.02 -8.17 -8.80
N ASN A 62 -19.90 -8.70 -9.68
CA ASN A 62 -20.02 -8.22 -11.08
C ASN A 62 -20.41 -6.77 -11.18
N ASP A 63 -21.20 -6.21 -10.25
CA ASP A 63 -21.55 -4.78 -10.29
C ASP A 63 -20.34 -3.91 -10.06
N PHE A 64 -19.48 -4.26 -9.10
CA PHE A 64 -18.21 -3.60 -8.90
C PHE A 64 -17.28 -3.75 -10.12
N ARG A 65 -17.13 -4.97 -10.65
CA ARG A 65 -16.25 -5.25 -11.77
C ARG A 65 -16.67 -4.50 -13.04
N ARG A 66 -17.98 -4.32 -13.30
CA ARG A 66 -18.47 -3.49 -14.42
C ARG A 66 -18.06 -2.03 -14.22
N VAL A 67 -18.26 -1.47 -13.03
CA VAL A 67 -17.87 -0.08 -12.75
C VAL A 67 -16.34 0.07 -12.85
N ALA A 68 -15.56 -0.89 -12.37
CA ALA A 68 -14.12 -0.87 -12.55
C ALA A 68 -13.70 -0.94 -14.03
N ALA A 69 -14.38 -1.77 -14.83
CA ALA A 69 -14.16 -1.87 -16.26
C ALA A 69 -14.44 -0.53 -16.99
N GLU A 70 -15.53 0.12 -16.65
CA GLU A 70 -15.87 1.46 -17.17
C GLU A 70 -14.82 2.51 -16.77
N CYS A 71 -14.43 2.55 -15.48
CA CYS A 71 -13.46 3.52 -14.97
C CYS A 71 -12.06 3.38 -15.58
N HIS A 72 -11.66 2.16 -15.95
CA HIS A 72 -10.34 1.87 -16.50
C HIS A 72 -10.33 1.61 -18.01
N HIS A 73 -11.49 1.71 -18.67
CA HIS A 73 -11.66 1.44 -20.10
C HIS A 73 -11.11 0.08 -20.53
N LEU A 74 -11.41 -0.96 -19.74
CA LEU A 74 -11.03 -2.37 -19.94
C LEU A 74 -12.30 -3.25 -19.97
N HIS A 75 -12.12 -4.55 -20.28
CA HIS A 75 -13.22 -5.52 -20.22
C HIS A 75 -13.40 -6.01 -18.76
N ILE A 76 -14.61 -6.41 -18.39
CA ILE A 76 -14.93 -6.93 -17.04
C ILE A 76 -14.04 -8.11 -16.64
N ASP A 77 -13.61 -8.92 -17.59
CA ASP A 77 -12.77 -10.09 -17.35
C ASP A 77 -11.30 -9.75 -17.02
N ASN A 78 -10.93 -8.47 -17.13
CA ASN A 78 -9.64 -7.98 -16.64
C ASN A 78 -9.62 -7.70 -15.12
N PHE A 79 -10.71 -7.96 -14.39
CA PHE A 79 -10.85 -7.57 -13.00
C PHE A 79 -11.20 -8.74 -12.08
N ILE A 80 -10.62 -8.73 -10.88
CA ILE A 80 -11.00 -9.57 -9.75
C ILE A 80 -11.19 -8.71 -8.51
N ALA A 81 -12.31 -8.88 -7.79
CA ALA A 81 -12.55 -8.22 -6.50
C ALA A 81 -12.08 -9.13 -5.36
N THR A 82 -11.48 -8.53 -4.32
CA THR A 82 -10.91 -9.25 -3.18
C THR A 82 -11.21 -8.57 -1.85
N ASN A 83 -11.17 -9.35 -0.76
CA ASN A 83 -11.32 -8.87 0.61
C ASN A 83 -10.02 -8.19 1.08
N GLY A 84 -9.79 -6.98 0.58
CA GLY A 84 -8.57 -6.21 0.76
C GLY A 84 -7.42 -6.68 -0.14
N GLY A 85 -6.36 -5.86 -0.17
CA GLY A 85 -5.16 -6.18 -0.96
C GLY A 85 -4.47 -7.45 -0.50
N ASP A 86 -4.53 -7.76 0.79
CA ASP A 86 -3.86 -8.91 1.39
C ASP A 86 -4.39 -10.24 0.82
N GLU A 87 -5.69 -10.33 0.54
CA GLU A 87 -6.26 -11.50 -0.15
C GLU A 87 -5.74 -11.60 -1.58
N LEU A 88 -5.69 -10.50 -2.33
CA LEU A 88 -5.16 -10.52 -3.70
C LEU A 88 -3.70 -10.98 -3.73
N LEU A 89 -2.86 -10.46 -2.83
CA LEU A 89 -1.46 -10.87 -2.70
C LEU A 89 -1.33 -12.36 -2.40
N ARG A 90 -2.17 -12.90 -1.53
CA ARG A 90 -2.22 -14.33 -1.22
C ARG A 90 -2.67 -15.15 -2.44
N LEU A 91 -3.73 -14.72 -3.12
CA LEU A 91 -4.24 -15.40 -4.32
C LEU A 91 -3.22 -15.46 -5.44
N VAL A 92 -2.46 -14.39 -5.66
CA VAL A 92 -1.42 -14.35 -6.70
C VAL A 92 -0.33 -15.38 -6.40
N ILE A 93 0.16 -15.46 -5.16
CA ILE A 93 1.13 -16.47 -4.76
C ILE A 93 0.53 -17.88 -4.93
N THR A 94 -0.68 -18.11 -4.39
CA THR A 94 -1.37 -19.41 -4.48
C THR A 94 -1.58 -19.87 -5.90
N THR A 95 -1.80 -18.95 -6.83
CA THR A 95 -2.15 -19.28 -8.22
C THR A 95 -0.94 -19.50 -9.11
N PHE A 96 0.16 -18.77 -8.88
CA PHE A 96 1.26 -18.68 -9.84
C PHE A 96 2.61 -19.18 -9.32
N VAL A 97 2.71 -19.52 -8.02
CA VAL A 97 3.99 -19.93 -7.42
C VAL A 97 3.85 -21.27 -6.71
N GLU A 98 4.66 -22.24 -7.08
CA GLU A 98 4.69 -23.54 -6.40
C GLU A 98 5.45 -23.45 -5.07
N PRO A 99 5.09 -24.24 -4.05
CA PRO A 99 5.93 -24.38 -2.85
C PRO A 99 7.37 -24.78 -3.22
N GLY A 100 8.35 -24.04 -2.68
CA GLY A 100 9.76 -24.22 -3.01
C GLY A 100 10.28 -23.28 -4.10
N ASP A 101 9.40 -22.68 -4.91
CA ASP A 101 9.78 -21.61 -5.85
C ASP A 101 10.05 -20.28 -5.13
N ALA A 102 10.61 -19.33 -5.85
CA ALA A 102 10.92 -18.02 -5.33
C ALA A 102 9.92 -16.94 -5.77
N ILE A 103 9.59 -16.02 -4.86
CA ILE A 103 9.07 -14.70 -5.19
C ILE A 103 10.19 -13.65 -5.02
N ALA A 104 10.12 -12.55 -5.77
CA ALA A 104 11.04 -11.44 -5.61
C ALA A 104 10.34 -10.20 -5.03
N ILE A 105 11.06 -9.44 -4.22
CA ILE A 105 10.63 -8.15 -3.68
C ILE A 105 11.74 -7.11 -3.84
N ALA A 106 11.35 -5.86 -4.11
CA ALA A 106 12.25 -4.72 -3.96
C ALA A 106 12.45 -4.45 -2.46
N GLU A 107 13.69 -4.35 -1.97
CA GLU A 107 13.98 -4.18 -0.54
C GLU A 107 14.52 -2.77 -0.25
N PRO A 108 14.02 -2.06 0.78
CA PRO A 108 12.92 -2.43 1.67
C PRO A 108 11.55 -2.28 0.99
N SER A 109 10.53 -3.03 1.47
CA SER A 109 9.19 -3.02 0.90
C SER A 109 8.11 -3.32 1.95
N TYR A 110 6.89 -3.63 1.50
CA TYR A 110 5.78 -3.99 2.38
C TYR A 110 6.06 -5.34 3.06
N SER A 111 6.09 -5.32 4.39
CA SER A 111 6.51 -6.46 5.21
C SER A 111 5.58 -7.69 5.17
N LEU A 112 4.42 -7.58 4.53
CA LEU A 112 3.51 -8.71 4.36
C LEU A 112 3.97 -9.67 3.26
N TYR A 113 4.67 -9.21 2.22
CA TYR A 113 5.08 -10.08 1.11
C TYR A 113 5.91 -11.28 1.57
N PRO A 114 6.99 -11.11 2.36
CA PRO A 114 7.76 -12.24 2.86
C PRO A 114 6.94 -13.15 3.78
N VAL A 115 6.02 -12.62 4.57
CA VAL A 115 5.13 -13.43 5.43
C VAL A 115 4.23 -14.34 4.59
N LEU A 116 3.64 -13.81 3.52
CA LEU A 116 2.80 -14.60 2.63
C LEU A 116 3.60 -15.68 1.87
N ALA A 117 4.81 -15.35 1.43
CA ALA A 117 5.71 -16.32 0.81
C ALA A 117 6.04 -17.48 1.76
N GLU A 118 6.39 -17.16 3.01
CA GLU A 118 6.73 -18.15 4.01
C GLU A 118 5.54 -19.06 4.37
N ILE A 119 4.31 -18.50 4.48
CA ILE A 119 3.08 -19.28 4.64
C ILE A 119 2.91 -20.31 3.51
N HIS A 120 3.25 -19.91 2.28
CA HIS A 120 3.17 -20.77 1.09
C HIS A 120 4.34 -21.74 0.95
N GLY A 121 5.40 -21.56 1.74
CA GLY A 121 6.63 -22.35 1.60
C GLY A 121 7.48 -21.91 0.42
N CYS A 122 7.36 -20.66 -0.03
CA CYS A 122 8.15 -20.07 -1.08
C CYS A 122 9.39 -19.37 -0.53
N HIS A 123 10.45 -19.28 -1.34
CA HIS A 123 11.63 -18.48 -1.02
C HIS A 123 11.40 -16.99 -1.37
N VAL A 124 12.11 -16.09 -0.66
CA VAL A 124 12.06 -14.67 -0.93
C VAL A 124 13.40 -14.17 -1.44
N ALA A 125 13.45 -13.81 -2.72
CA ALA A 125 14.58 -13.11 -3.32
C ALA A 125 14.46 -11.61 -3.05
N ARG A 126 15.36 -11.05 -2.23
CA ARG A 126 15.39 -9.64 -1.89
C ARG A 126 16.33 -8.91 -2.84
N ILE A 127 15.82 -7.91 -3.53
CA ILE A 127 16.59 -7.11 -4.48
C ILE A 127 16.63 -5.68 -3.96
N ASP A 128 17.80 -5.26 -3.48
CA ASP A 128 17.96 -3.94 -2.88
C ASP A 128 17.70 -2.84 -3.90
N LEU A 129 16.93 -1.85 -3.48
CA LEU A 129 16.85 -0.55 -4.13
C LEU A 129 18.11 0.27 -3.84
N GLU A 130 18.42 1.22 -4.70
CA GLU A 130 19.48 2.20 -4.47
C GLU A 130 19.20 3.07 -3.25
N ASP A 131 20.18 3.84 -2.79
CA ASP A 131 20.05 4.70 -1.61
C ASP A 131 18.96 5.76 -1.75
N ASP A 132 18.65 6.16 -2.98
CA ASP A 132 17.57 7.09 -3.32
C ASP A 132 16.21 6.40 -3.54
N TRP A 133 16.10 5.10 -3.24
CA TRP A 133 14.91 4.26 -3.36
C TRP A 133 14.52 3.89 -4.79
N ARG A 134 15.36 4.12 -5.77
CA ARG A 134 15.13 3.73 -7.17
C ARG A 134 15.60 2.30 -7.43
N MET A 135 15.04 1.72 -8.46
CA MET A 135 15.57 0.50 -9.04
C MET A 135 16.88 0.82 -9.77
N GLY A 136 17.98 0.18 -9.36
CA GLY A 136 19.27 0.34 -10.02
C GLY A 136 19.27 -0.21 -11.45
N ALA A 137 20.25 0.20 -12.24
CA ALA A 137 20.37 -0.22 -13.64
C ALA A 137 20.45 -1.74 -13.85
N ASP A 138 20.92 -2.48 -12.85
CA ASP A 138 21.04 -3.93 -12.86
C ASP A 138 19.82 -4.66 -12.22
N PHE A 139 18.82 -3.91 -11.73
CA PHE A 139 17.67 -4.47 -11.00
C PHE A 139 16.97 -5.58 -11.80
N ALA A 140 16.63 -5.34 -13.06
CA ALA A 140 15.98 -6.32 -13.92
C ALA A 140 16.85 -7.58 -14.14
N LYS A 141 18.19 -7.41 -14.25
CA LYS A 141 19.13 -8.52 -14.35
C LYS A 141 19.14 -9.36 -13.07
N ARG A 142 19.23 -8.72 -11.91
CA ARG A 142 19.19 -9.38 -10.59
C ARG A 142 17.86 -10.08 -10.37
N LEU A 143 16.75 -9.44 -10.78
CA LEU A 143 15.41 -10.02 -10.72
C LEU A 143 15.33 -11.33 -11.52
N ASN A 144 15.77 -11.33 -12.77
CA ASN A 144 15.76 -12.55 -13.59
C ASN A 144 16.75 -13.63 -13.08
N ALA A 145 17.90 -13.22 -12.55
CA ALA A 145 18.89 -14.13 -11.99
C ALA A 145 18.40 -14.84 -10.71
N SER A 146 17.44 -14.25 -10.01
CA SER A 146 16.84 -14.84 -8.79
C SER A 146 16.01 -16.08 -9.04
N GLY A 147 15.61 -16.35 -10.30
CA GLY A 147 14.71 -17.43 -10.65
C GLY A 147 13.26 -17.25 -10.15
N ALA A 148 12.91 -16.08 -9.64
CA ALA A 148 11.57 -15.82 -9.11
C ALA A 148 10.50 -15.95 -10.21
N ARG A 149 9.38 -16.59 -9.84
CA ARG A 149 8.19 -16.73 -10.70
C ARG A 149 7.27 -15.53 -10.61
N LEU A 150 7.37 -14.77 -9.52
CA LEU A 150 6.53 -13.64 -9.18
C LEU A 150 7.40 -12.52 -8.58
N ALA A 151 7.16 -11.28 -8.97
CA ALA A 151 7.81 -10.12 -8.36
C ALA A 151 6.78 -9.11 -7.89
N PHE A 152 6.99 -8.53 -6.69
CA PHE A 152 6.20 -7.43 -6.16
C PHE A 152 6.97 -6.11 -6.24
N VAL A 153 6.35 -5.11 -6.87
CA VAL A 153 6.83 -3.73 -6.93
C VAL A 153 5.72 -2.81 -6.44
N VAL A 154 5.96 -2.11 -5.32
CA VAL A 154 5.01 -1.12 -4.78
C VAL A 154 5.21 0.20 -5.50
N ASN A 155 4.15 0.79 -6.05
CA ASN A 155 4.24 2.04 -6.81
C ASN A 155 3.00 2.93 -6.66
N PRO A 156 3.07 4.07 -5.97
CA PRO A 156 4.23 4.65 -5.27
C PRO A 156 4.81 3.76 -4.18
N HIS A 157 6.14 3.74 -4.07
CA HIS A 157 6.89 2.85 -3.21
C HIS A 157 6.59 3.08 -1.71
N ALA A 158 6.38 2.02 -0.96
CA ALA A 158 6.34 2.06 0.49
C ALA A 158 7.60 1.38 1.06
N PRO A 159 8.38 2.07 1.93
CA PRO A 159 7.98 3.22 2.73
C PRO A 159 8.39 4.60 2.21
N SER A 160 9.07 4.76 1.05
CA SER A 160 9.63 6.06 0.63
C SER A 160 8.62 7.03 0.03
N GLY A 161 7.56 6.53 -0.60
CA GLY A 161 6.61 7.34 -1.37
C GLY A 161 7.06 7.63 -2.82
N LEU A 162 8.24 7.18 -3.23
CA LEU A 162 8.77 7.43 -4.57
C LEU A 162 7.89 6.78 -5.64
N LEU A 163 7.66 7.49 -6.73
CA LEU A 163 6.95 6.98 -7.90
C LEU A 163 7.95 6.51 -8.97
N THR A 164 7.82 5.26 -9.38
CA THR A 164 8.52 4.74 -10.56
C THR A 164 7.71 5.09 -11.80
N PRO A 165 8.32 5.72 -12.84
CA PRO A 165 7.63 6.02 -14.07
C PRO A 165 7.11 4.78 -14.81
N VAL A 166 5.98 4.92 -15.51
CA VAL A 166 5.37 3.80 -16.28
C VAL A 166 6.34 3.21 -17.30
N ALA A 167 7.21 4.03 -17.89
CA ALA A 167 8.21 3.56 -18.86
C ALA A 167 9.21 2.58 -18.23
N GLU A 168 9.64 2.82 -16.98
CA GLU A 168 10.52 1.91 -16.24
C GLU A 168 9.79 0.61 -15.85
N LEU A 169 8.53 0.72 -15.40
CA LEU A 169 7.69 -0.46 -15.13
C LEU A 169 7.48 -1.30 -16.38
N ARG A 170 7.28 -0.66 -17.56
CA ARG A 170 7.17 -1.32 -18.86
C ARG A 170 8.44 -2.07 -19.22
N ALA A 171 9.58 -1.44 -19.07
CA ALA A 171 10.87 -2.06 -19.35
C ALA A 171 11.13 -3.26 -18.42
N LEU A 172 10.79 -3.12 -17.13
CA LEU A 172 10.91 -4.20 -16.15
C LEU A 172 10.00 -5.38 -16.54
N ALA A 173 8.72 -5.13 -16.80
CA ALA A 173 7.74 -6.14 -17.16
C ALA A 173 8.13 -6.88 -18.45
N GLY A 174 8.60 -6.15 -19.47
CA GLY A 174 9.03 -6.70 -20.74
C GLY A 174 10.31 -7.56 -20.66
N SER A 175 11.14 -7.34 -19.64
CA SER A 175 12.36 -8.11 -19.40
C SER A 175 12.18 -9.26 -18.39
N PHE A 176 11.17 -9.19 -17.53
CA PHE A 176 10.95 -10.20 -16.50
C PHE A 176 10.19 -11.41 -17.04
N LYS A 177 10.67 -12.62 -16.71
CA LYS A 177 10.11 -13.89 -17.21
C LYS A 177 8.98 -14.48 -16.33
N GLY A 178 8.57 -13.75 -15.29
CA GLY A 178 7.50 -14.12 -14.35
C GLY A 178 6.37 -13.09 -14.34
N VAL A 179 5.45 -13.25 -13.40
CA VAL A 179 4.34 -12.32 -13.17
C VAL A 179 4.84 -11.13 -12.37
N LEU A 180 4.69 -9.92 -12.92
CA LEU A 180 4.99 -8.67 -12.23
C LEU A 180 3.72 -8.11 -11.57
N VAL A 181 3.67 -8.09 -10.24
CA VAL A 181 2.61 -7.44 -9.48
C VAL A 181 3.03 -6.02 -9.14
N ILE A 182 2.30 -5.04 -9.68
CA ILE A 182 2.46 -3.62 -9.37
C ILE A 182 1.43 -3.27 -8.30
N ASP A 183 1.89 -3.08 -7.06
CA ASP A 183 1.01 -2.70 -5.94
C ASP A 183 0.80 -1.18 -5.94
N GLU A 184 -0.34 -0.76 -6.46
CA GLU A 184 -0.76 0.62 -6.56
C GLU A 184 -1.65 1.08 -5.40
N ALA A 185 -1.41 0.60 -4.18
CA ALA A 185 -2.21 0.97 -3.01
C ALA A 185 -2.29 2.49 -2.76
N TYR A 186 -1.34 3.27 -3.26
CA TYR A 186 -1.23 4.72 -3.01
C TYR A 186 -1.40 5.56 -4.28
N VAL A 187 -1.72 4.98 -5.41
CA VAL A 187 -1.73 5.65 -6.72
C VAL A 187 -2.71 6.82 -6.82
N ASP A 188 -3.80 6.78 -6.04
CA ASP A 188 -4.80 7.86 -6.01
C ASP A 188 -4.21 9.22 -5.56
N PHE A 189 -3.09 9.21 -4.84
CA PHE A 189 -2.41 10.41 -4.34
C PHE A 189 -1.30 10.92 -5.26
N VAL A 190 -1.08 10.29 -6.40
CA VAL A 190 -0.11 10.75 -7.40
C VAL A 190 -0.58 12.08 -7.97
N ASP A 191 0.37 12.98 -8.18
CA ASP A 191 0.12 14.27 -8.82
C ASP A 191 -0.41 14.05 -10.25
N PRO A 192 -1.59 14.57 -10.60
CA PRO A 192 -2.18 14.40 -11.91
C PRO A 192 -1.32 14.96 -13.06
N ASP A 193 -0.46 15.95 -12.79
CA ASP A 193 0.45 16.52 -13.79
C ASP A 193 1.51 15.49 -14.27
N LEU A 194 1.80 14.47 -13.46
CA LEU A 194 2.69 13.37 -13.84
C LEU A 194 2.05 12.38 -14.83
N ARG A 195 0.74 12.45 -15.05
CA ARG A 195 -0.03 11.60 -15.99
C ARG A 195 0.29 10.11 -15.84
N HIS A 196 0.47 9.66 -14.59
CA HIS A 196 0.80 8.27 -14.30
C HIS A 196 -0.42 7.37 -14.53
N ASP A 197 -0.29 6.40 -15.43
CA ASP A 197 -1.31 5.38 -15.69
C ASP A 197 -0.66 4.04 -16.05
N ALA A 198 -0.39 3.22 -15.02
CA ALA A 198 0.16 1.89 -15.22
C ALA A 198 -0.88 0.87 -15.75
N VAL A 199 -2.19 1.20 -15.74
CA VAL A 199 -3.23 0.32 -16.31
C VAL A 199 -3.03 0.11 -17.81
N THR A 200 -2.38 1.05 -18.50
CA THR A 200 -1.99 0.90 -19.90
C THR A 200 -1.13 -0.35 -20.14
N LEU A 201 -0.31 -0.76 -19.17
CA LEU A 201 0.53 -1.96 -19.28
C LEU A 201 -0.29 -3.25 -19.42
N VAL A 202 -1.48 -3.31 -18.82
CA VAL A 202 -2.36 -4.50 -18.91
C VAL A 202 -2.86 -4.75 -20.35
N ARG A 203 -2.89 -3.70 -21.20
CA ARG A 203 -3.23 -3.84 -22.62
C ARG A 203 -2.06 -4.30 -23.49
N GLU A 204 -0.85 -4.10 -23.00
CA GLU A 204 0.39 -4.31 -23.75
C GLU A 204 1.09 -5.62 -23.36
N MET A 205 0.81 -6.13 -22.15
CA MET A 205 1.57 -7.23 -21.52
C MET A 205 0.65 -8.20 -20.79
N ASP A 206 0.86 -9.47 -20.97
CA ASP A 206 0.11 -10.57 -20.36
C ASP A 206 0.62 -10.97 -18.96
N ASN A 207 1.81 -10.47 -18.56
CA ASN A 207 2.46 -10.82 -17.31
C ASN A 207 2.34 -9.72 -16.23
N VAL A 208 1.55 -8.67 -16.44
CA VAL A 208 1.35 -7.58 -15.47
C VAL A 208 0.03 -7.74 -14.74
N LEU A 209 0.10 -7.71 -13.40
CA LEU A 209 -1.06 -7.62 -12.52
C LEU A 209 -0.94 -6.36 -11.66
N ILE A 210 -1.96 -5.50 -11.68
CA ILE A 210 -2.02 -4.29 -10.86
C ILE A 210 -2.96 -4.55 -9.69
N LEU A 211 -2.49 -4.25 -8.47
CA LEU A 211 -3.32 -4.22 -7.27
C LEU A 211 -3.78 -2.80 -6.99
N ARG A 212 -5.07 -2.61 -6.79
CA ARG A 212 -5.68 -1.37 -6.28
C ARG A 212 -6.56 -1.64 -5.07
N THR A 213 -6.64 -0.69 -4.16
CA THR A 213 -7.44 -0.81 -2.93
C THR A 213 -8.26 0.43 -2.67
N LEU A 214 -9.44 0.24 -2.05
CA LEU A 214 -10.24 1.36 -1.55
C LEU A 214 -9.85 1.80 -0.13
N SER A 215 -8.87 1.12 0.46
CA SER A 215 -8.42 1.39 1.83
C SER A 215 -7.78 2.76 2.03
N LYS A 216 -7.17 3.33 0.97
CA LYS A 216 -6.36 4.56 1.04
C LYS A 216 -7.08 5.74 0.40
N GLY A 217 -7.13 5.81 -0.92
CA GLY A 217 -7.74 6.93 -1.64
C GLY A 217 -9.23 7.11 -1.34
N TYR A 218 -9.96 6.03 -1.15
CA TYR A 218 -11.42 6.07 -0.94
C TYR A 218 -11.86 6.06 0.53
N SER A 219 -10.92 6.14 1.49
CA SER A 219 -11.22 6.20 2.94
C SER A 219 -11.99 5.00 3.48
N LEU A 220 -11.79 3.83 2.90
CA LEU A 220 -12.54 2.61 3.22
C LEU A 220 -11.63 1.48 3.75
N ALA A 221 -10.61 1.84 4.55
CA ALA A 221 -9.69 0.86 5.13
C ALA A 221 -10.42 -0.21 5.96
N GLY A 222 -11.45 0.18 6.71
CA GLY A 222 -12.28 -0.73 7.52
C GLY A 222 -13.20 -1.63 6.70
N LEU A 223 -13.50 -1.29 5.44
CA LEU A 223 -14.36 -2.08 4.55
C LEU A 223 -13.66 -3.34 4.03
N ARG A 224 -12.34 -3.36 4.01
CA ARG A 224 -11.54 -4.47 3.45
C ARG A 224 -11.89 -4.79 2.00
N PHE A 225 -11.76 -3.84 1.09
CA PHE A 225 -12.03 -4.07 -0.34
C PHE A 225 -10.89 -3.61 -1.24
N ALA A 226 -10.50 -4.50 -2.15
CA ALA A 226 -9.48 -4.24 -3.15
C ALA A 226 -9.83 -4.98 -4.46
N TYR A 227 -9.05 -4.74 -5.50
CA TYR A 227 -9.22 -5.42 -6.78
C TYR A 227 -7.90 -5.53 -7.53
N GLY A 228 -7.81 -6.61 -8.31
CA GLY A 228 -6.74 -6.84 -9.26
C GLY A 228 -7.18 -6.46 -10.67
N ILE A 229 -6.23 -5.93 -11.45
CA ILE A 229 -6.38 -5.61 -12.87
C ILE A 229 -5.26 -6.34 -13.63
N GLY A 230 -5.59 -7.16 -14.60
CA GLY A 230 -4.59 -7.89 -15.37
C GLY A 230 -5.15 -8.44 -16.67
N ASP A 231 -4.29 -9.06 -17.46
CA ASP A 231 -4.74 -9.84 -18.59
C ASP A 231 -5.65 -10.98 -18.15
N THR A 232 -6.57 -11.38 -19.02
CA THR A 232 -7.54 -12.46 -18.74
C THR A 232 -6.87 -13.78 -18.39
N THR A 233 -5.67 -14.06 -18.87
CA THR A 233 -4.88 -15.25 -18.55
C THR A 233 -4.40 -15.27 -17.11
N LEU A 234 -4.19 -14.09 -16.50
CA LEU A 234 -3.88 -13.95 -15.07
C LEU A 234 -5.15 -13.93 -14.22
N ILE A 235 -6.18 -13.21 -14.66
CA ILE A 235 -7.40 -13.03 -13.88
C ILE A 235 -8.25 -14.30 -13.81
N ALA A 236 -8.45 -15.01 -14.93
CA ALA A 236 -9.35 -16.15 -14.99
C ALA A 236 -8.98 -17.29 -14.00
N PRO A 237 -7.71 -17.73 -13.86
CA PRO A 237 -7.38 -18.78 -12.91
C PRO A 237 -7.62 -18.33 -11.45
N MET A 238 -7.34 -17.07 -11.09
CA MET A 238 -7.67 -16.55 -9.76
C MET A 238 -9.18 -16.49 -9.54
N LEU A 239 -9.93 -16.01 -10.53
CA LEU A 239 -11.37 -15.78 -10.44
C LEU A 239 -12.18 -17.07 -10.39
N TYR A 240 -11.75 -18.13 -11.09
CA TYR A 240 -12.54 -19.35 -11.27
C TYR A 240 -11.97 -20.60 -10.59
N LYS A 241 -10.72 -20.55 -10.04
CA LYS A 241 -10.08 -21.75 -9.49
C LYS A 241 -9.60 -21.59 -8.04
N THR A 242 -9.02 -20.42 -7.67
CA THR A 242 -8.25 -20.33 -6.42
C THR A 242 -8.84 -19.41 -5.37
N ARG A 243 -9.73 -18.46 -5.72
CA ARG A 243 -10.42 -17.64 -4.74
C ARG A 243 -11.46 -18.45 -3.94
N ASP A 244 -11.80 -17.98 -2.75
CA ASP A 244 -12.93 -18.49 -1.98
C ASP A 244 -14.26 -18.20 -2.69
N SER A 245 -15.27 -19.08 -2.48
CA SER A 245 -16.53 -19.03 -3.25
C SER A 245 -17.25 -17.68 -3.16
N TYR A 246 -17.24 -17.05 -1.98
CA TYR A 246 -17.88 -15.75 -1.69
C TYR A 246 -16.88 -14.89 -0.91
N ASN A 247 -15.77 -14.57 -1.54
CA ASN A 247 -14.64 -13.90 -0.90
C ASN A 247 -14.92 -12.45 -0.47
N THR A 248 -15.95 -11.81 -0.99
CA THR A 248 -16.36 -10.45 -0.61
C THR A 248 -17.83 -10.45 -0.18
N ASP A 249 -18.14 -9.81 0.94
CA ASP A 249 -19.50 -9.70 1.47
C ASP A 249 -20.35 -8.67 0.70
N VAL A 250 -21.67 -8.72 0.90
CA VAL A 250 -22.61 -7.85 0.19
C VAL A 250 -22.44 -6.38 0.55
N ILE A 251 -22.13 -6.05 1.81
CA ILE A 251 -21.94 -4.68 2.28
C ILE A 251 -20.72 -4.09 1.55
N SER A 252 -19.63 -4.83 1.58
CA SER A 252 -18.39 -4.43 0.90
C SER A 252 -18.58 -4.24 -0.60
N GLN A 253 -19.32 -5.14 -1.29
CA GLN A 253 -19.59 -5.00 -2.71
C GLN A 253 -20.41 -3.74 -3.03
N VAL A 254 -21.47 -3.47 -2.26
CA VAL A 254 -22.35 -2.31 -2.47
C VAL A 254 -21.60 -1.00 -2.22
N LEU A 255 -20.90 -0.90 -1.10
CA LEU A 255 -20.18 0.32 -0.72
C LEU A 255 -18.97 0.59 -1.63
N ALA A 256 -18.23 -0.45 -2.00
CA ALA A 256 -17.11 -0.34 -2.95
C ALA A 256 -17.60 0.13 -4.33
N THR A 257 -18.74 -0.38 -4.80
CA THR A 257 -19.34 0.03 -6.06
C THR A 257 -19.76 1.50 -6.02
N ALA A 258 -20.40 1.94 -4.93
CA ALA A 258 -20.79 3.33 -4.73
C ALA A 258 -19.56 4.26 -4.68
N ALA A 259 -18.52 3.88 -3.96
CA ALA A 259 -17.28 4.63 -3.85
C ALA A 259 -16.59 4.83 -5.20
N LEU A 260 -16.48 3.76 -5.99
CA LEU A 260 -15.79 3.82 -7.29
C LEU A 260 -16.59 4.63 -8.34
N ARG A 261 -17.93 4.57 -8.31
CA ARG A 261 -18.79 5.44 -9.13
C ARG A 261 -18.63 6.92 -8.80
N ASP A 262 -18.41 7.25 -7.53
CA ASP A 262 -18.25 8.62 -7.04
C ASP A 262 -16.78 9.02 -6.91
N ARG A 263 -15.95 8.57 -7.85
CA ARG A 263 -14.50 8.86 -7.86
C ARG A 263 -14.20 10.36 -7.84
N ALA A 264 -15.04 11.17 -8.48
CA ALA A 264 -14.87 12.61 -8.52
C ALA A 264 -14.92 13.23 -7.11
N CYS A 265 -15.80 12.75 -6.24
CA CYS A 265 -15.84 13.18 -4.84
C CYS A 265 -14.60 12.72 -4.07
N ALA A 266 -14.16 11.46 -4.25
CA ALA A 266 -12.94 10.96 -3.63
C ALA A 266 -11.72 11.79 -4.03
N ALA A 267 -11.63 12.24 -5.29
CA ALA A 267 -10.54 13.06 -5.81
C ALA A 267 -10.37 14.38 -5.08
N LEU A 268 -11.43 14.97 -4.51
CA LEU A 268 -11.34 16.16 -3.67
C LEU A 268 -10.55 15.91 -2.37
N SER A 269 -10.65 14.71 -1.81
CA SER A 269 -9.82 14.33 -0.65
C SER A 269 -8.37 14.09 -1.04
N TRP A 270 -8.12 13.52 -2.22
CA TRP A 270 -6.76 13.29 -2.74
C TRP A 270 -6.03 14.62 -2.95
N GLU A 271 -6.72 15.62 -3.50
CA GLU A 271 -6.17 16.97 -3.68
C GLU A 271 -5.77 17.59 -2.33
N LYS A 272 -6.66 17.53 -1.33
CA LYS A 272 -6.35 18.03 0.03
C LYS A 272 -5.12 17.34 0.62
N VAL A 273 -5.00 16.01 0.45
CA VAL A 273 -3.83 15.24 0.92
C VAL A 273 -2.56 15.67 0.17
N ARG A 274 -2.62 15.91 -1.15
CA ARG A 274 -1.45 16.38 -1.92
C ARG A 274 -0.99 17.75 -1.46
N LEU A 275 -1.91 18.70 -1.26
CA LEU A 275 -1.61 20.04 -0.77
C LEU A 275 -0.97 20.01 0.64
N GLU A 276 -1.56 19.23 1.54
CA GLU A 276 -1.01 19.04 2.89
C GLU A 276 0.33 18.31 2.86
N ARG A 277 0.52 17.32 2.01
CA ARG A 277 1.80 16.63 1.82
C ARG A 277 2.91 17.62 1.46
N ALA A 278 2.64 18.52 0.52
CA ALA A 278 3.60 19.54 0.11
C ALA A 278 3.92 20.51 1.26
N ARG A 279 2.90 20.98 1.99
CA ARG A 279 3.07 21.85 3.14
C ARG A 279 3.90 21.20 4.25
N VAL A 280 3.56 19.96 4.62
CA VAL A 280 4.26 19.21 5.67
C VAL A 280 5.71 18.91 5.26
N ALA A 281 5.94 18.51 4.00
CA ALA A 281 7.30 18.29 3.49
C ALA A 281 8.17 19.56 3.58
N SER A 282 7.63 20.72 3.19
CA SER A 282 8.31 22.00 3.30
C SER A 282 8.63 22.37 4.76
N ALA A 283 7.65 22.21 5.66
CA ALA A 283 7.84 22.50 7.08
C ALA A 283 8.87 21.55 7.73
N LEU A 284 8.84 20.26 7.42
CA LEU A 284 9.84 19.29 7.89
C LEU A 284 11.23 19.64 7.39
N THR A 285 11.37 20.09 6.13
CA THR A 285 12.65 20.55 5.58
C THR A 285 13.15 21.78 6.33
N ALA A 286 12.29 22.73 6.67
CA ALA A 286 12.64 23.91 7.49
C ALA A 286 13.12 23.52 8.90
N LEU A 287 12.60 22.42 9.46
CA LEU A 287 13.05 21.84 10.73
C LEU A 287 14.31 20.97 10.58
N GLY A 288 14.92 20.90 9.39
CA GLY A 288 16.14 20.15 9.14
C GLY A 288 15.95 18.66 8.81
N PHE A 289 14.70 18.17 8.70
CA PHE A 289 14.45 16.81 8.21
C PHE A 289 14.72 16.71 6.70
N HIS A 290 15.15 15.54 6.27
CA HIS A 290 15.24 15.23 4.84
C HIS A 290 14.11 14.30 4.42
N CYS A 291 13.21 14.79 3.58
CA CYS A 291 12.09 14.00 3.05
C CYS A 291 12.40 13.51 1.64
N ALA A 292 12.26 12.20 1.38
CA ALA A 292 12.24 11.69 0.03
C ALA A 292 11.03 12.26 -0.74
N PRO A 293 11.16 12.54 -2.06
CA PRO A 293 10.01 12.90 -2.87
C PRO A 293 8.91 11.85 -2.78
N SER A 294 7.69 12.27 -2.42
CA SER A 294 6.59 11.34 -2.21
C SER A 294 5.42 11.64 -3.13
N GLN A 295 4.85 10.58 -3.72
CA GLN A 295 3.60 10.59 -4.47
C GLN A 295 2.52 9.75 -3.78
N SER A 296 2.68 9.47 -2.48
CA SER A 296 1.73 8.74 -1.63
C SER A 296 1.02 9.67 -0.63
N ASN A 297 0.25 9.11 0.29
CA ASN A 297 -0.34 9.85 1.42
C ASN A 297 0.53 9.84 2.69
N PHE A 298 1.84 9.71 2.54
CA PHE A 298 2.81 9.76 3.64
C PHE A 298 4.14 10.34 3.16
N LEU A 299 4.97 10.73 4.11
CA LEU A 299 6.35 11.14 3.92
C LEU A 299 7.27 10.19 4.69
N LEU A 300 8.42 9.84 4.11
CA LEU A 300 9.53 9.22 4.82
C LEU A 300 10.56 10.31 5.14
N ALA A 301 10.61 10.73 6.38
CA ALA A 301 11.42 11.83 6.87
C ALA A 301 12.61 11.30 7.66
N ARG A 302 13.83 11.52 7.15
CA ARG A 302 15.06 11.30 7.92
C ARG A 302 15.22 12.45 8.90
N VAL A 303 15.48 12.12 10.16
CA VAL A 303 15.68 13.12 11.20
C VAL A 303 16.96 13.92 10.94
N PRO A 304 17.04 15.21 11.37
CA PRO A 304 18.25 16.00 11.26
C PRO A 304 19.40 15.32 12.01
N ALA A 305 20.62 15.50 11.53
CA ALA A 305 21.80 15.13 12.30
C ALA A 305 21.87 16.05 13.52
N GLY A 306 21.79 15.47 14.71
CA GLY A 306 22.03 16.19 15.96
C GLY A 306 23.48 16.72 16.03
N ASP A 307 23.79 17.51 17.04
CA ASP A 307 25.19 17.86 17.31
C ASP A 307 25.97 16.54 17.45
N ALA A 308 26.90 16.31 16.52
CA ALA A 308 27.66 15.06 16.37
C ALA A 308 28.37 14.60 17.66
N ARG A 309 28.36 15.45 18.71
CA ARG A 309 28.92 15.15 20.03
C ARG A 309 28.06 14.23 20.89
N PHE A 310 26.76 14.06 20.58
CA PHE A 310 25.85 13.47 21.56
C PHE A 310 24.94 12.34 21.08
N VAL A 311 24.47 12.29 19.84
CA VAL A 311 23.44 11.29 19.47
C VAL A 311 23.51 10.93 17.99
N SER A 312 23.52 9.62 17.69
CA SER A 312 23.33 9.16 16.29
C SER A 312 21.91 9.46 15.80
N THR A 313 21.74 9.64 14.49
CA THR A 313 20.43 9.87 13.86
C THR A 313 19.42 8.75 14.18
N ASP A 314 19.87 7.52 14.36
CA ASP A 314 19.04 6.38 14.76
C ASP A 314 18.42 6.56 16.15
N ILE A 315 19.23 7.02 17.12
CA ILE A 315 18.76 7.30 18.48
C ILE A 315 17.77 8.47 18.45
N MET A 316 18.10 9.54 17.71
CA MET A 316 17.21 10.71 17.57
C MET A 316 15.85 10.33 16.97
N ALA A 317 15.80 9.51 15.93
CA ALA A 317 14.55 9.07 15.33
C ALA A 317 13.68 8.26 16.32
N ARG A 318 14.31 7.38 17.09
CA ARG A 318 13.62 6.59 18.14
C ARG A 318 13.09 7.50 19.25
N GLU A 319 13.86 8.48 19.70
CA GLU A 319 13.43 9.45 20.72
C GLU A 319 12.30 10.33 20.21
N CYS A 320 12.40 10.88 18.99
CA CYS A 320 11.31 11.64 18.37
C CYS A 320 10.04 10.80 18.28
N TYR A 321 10.14 9.54 17.84
CA TYR A 321 9.01 8.61 17.80
C TYR A 321 8.37 8.44 19.19
N GLN A 322 9.18 8.19 20.23
CA GLN A 322 8.68 7.96 21.58
C GLN A 322 8.02 9.23 22.16
N ARG A 323 8.65 10.40 21.99
CA ARG A 323 8.07 11.67 22.45
C ARG A 323 6.76 12.02 21.74
N LEU A 324 6.66 11.79 20.43
CA LEU A 324 5.40 11.96 19.72
C LEU A 324 4.32 11.05 20.29
N LYS A 325 4.65 9.78 20.52
CA LYS A 325 3.73 8.80 21.10
C LYS A 325 3.26 9.20 22.49
N ASP A 326 4.16 9.64 23.36
CA ASP A 326 3.85 10.09 24.72
C ASP A 326 2.94 11.34 24.72
N ASN A 327 2.99 12.14 23.64
CA ASN A 327 2.11 13.30 23.41
C ASN A 327 0.87 12.97 22.55
N GLY A 328 0.54 11.67 22.40
CA GLY A 328 -0.68 11.22 21.72
C GLY A 328 -0.63 11.34 20.20
N ILE A 329 0.55 11.36 19.59
CA ILE A 329 0.71 11.40 18.13
C ILE A 329 1.45 10.13 17.69
N LEU A 330 0.77 9.28 16.92
CA LEU A 330 1.34 8.04 16.40
C LEU A 330 1.87 8.23 14.98
N VAL A 331 3.16 8.06 14.78
CA VAL A 331 3.83 7.91 13.48
C VAL A 331 4.39 6.50 13.34
N ARG A 332 4.96 6.13 12.22
CA ARG A 332 5.58 4.81 12.06
C ARG A 332 7.10 4.92 12.13
N TYR A 333 7.69 4.18 13.05
CA TYR A 333 9.12 3.92 13.16
C TYR A 333 9.43 2.49 12.72
N PHE A 334 10.57 2.28 12.07
CA PHE A 334 11.06 0.96 11.65
C PHE A 334 12.47 0.74 12.20
N ASP A 335 12.61 -0.22 13.11
CA ASP A 335 13.93 -0.64 13.60
C ASP A 335 14.56 -1.64 12.62
N GLN A 336 14.87 -1.15 11.42
CA GLN A 336 15.44 -1.93 10.32
C GLN A 336 16.59 -1.16 9.67
N PRO A 337 17.58 -1.84 9.09
CA PRO A 337 18.61 -1.19 8.29
C PRO A 337 18.00 -0.25 7.26
N ARG A 338 18.65 0.89 7.00
CA ARG A 338 18.23 1.97 6.08
C ARG A 338 16.98 2.76 6.53
N LEU A 339 16.24 2.35 7.57
CA LEU A 339 15.00 3.00 8.02
C LEU A 339 15.04 3.53 9.46
N ARG A 340 15.98 3.07 10.29
CA ARG A 340 16.00 3.39 11.73
C ARG A 340 16.33 4.84 12.05
N ASP A 341 16.87 5.59 11.09
CA ASP A 341 17.10 7.05 11.16
C ASP A 341 15.92 7.88 10.61
N LYS A 342 14.77 7.24 10.36
CA LYS A 342 13.63 7.84 9.67
C LYS A 342 12.31 7.60 10.38
N LEU A 343 11.38 8.52 10.18
CA LEU A 343 9.98 8.39 10.55
C LEU A 343 9.12 8.37 9.28
N ARG A 344 8.20 7.42 9.15
CA ARG A 344 7.15 7.50 8.13
C ARG A 344 5.92 8.16 8.74
N ILE A 345 5.53 9.29 8.18
CA ILE A 345 4.49 10.17 8.67
C ILE A 345 3.34 10.15 7.67
N THR A 346 2.18 9.62 8.06
CA THR A 346 0.94 9.72 7.28
C THR A 346 0.48 11.16 7.25
N ILE A 347 -0.05 11.63 6.12
CA ILE A 347 -0.62 12.96 5.99
C ILE A 347 -2.03 12.95 6.60
N GLY A 348 -2.19 13.69 7.68
CA GLY A 348 -3.44 13.93 8.38
C GLY A 348 -4.21 15.15 7.85
N THR A 349 -5.20 15.61 8.60
CA THR A 349 -5.85 16.92 8.40
C THR A 349 -4.85 18.05 8.67
N HIS A 350 -5.22 19.26 8.28
CA HIS A 350 -4.39 20.45 8.53
C HIS A 350 -4.05 20.62 10.03
N ASP A 351 -5.03 20.44 10.91
CA ASP A 351 -4.85 20.60 12.35
C ASP A 351 -3.98 19.48 12.94
N GLU A 352 -4.18 18.22 12.52
CA GLU A 352 -3.36 17.09 12.95
C GLU A 352 -1.90 17.28 12.54
N ASN A 353 -1.67 17.68 11.29
CA ASN A 353 -0.33 17.96 10.79
C ASN A 353 0.33 19.15 11.48
N SER A 354 -0.43 20.20 11.81
CA SER A 354 0.10 21.37 12.52
C SER A 354 0.52 21.02 13.95
N ARG A 355 -0.26 20.21 14.64
CA ARG A 355 0.12 19.67 15.97
C ARG A 355 1.34 18.75 15.90
N LEU A 356 1.44 17.91 14.88
CA LEU A 356 2.62 17.08 14.64
C LEU A 356 3.88 17.95 14.48
N LEU A 357 3.83 18.96 13.63
CA LEU A 357 4.97 19.85 13.35
C LEU A 357 5.41 20.61 14.61
N GLN A 358 4.48 21.13 15.40
CA GLN A 358 4.76 21.78 16.67
C GLN A 358 5.47 20.83 17.66
N GLN A 359 5.03 19.57 17.75
CA GLN A 359 5.66 18.60 18.64
C GLN A 359 7.05 18.20 18.14
N LEU A 360 7.25 18.05 16.83
CA LEU A 360 8.57 17.77 16.26
C LEU A 360 9.55 18.92 16.53
N GLU A 361 9.13 20.18 16.37
CA GLU A 361 9.95 21.34 16.71
C GLU A 361 10.38 21.31 18.19
N SER A 362 9.44 21.03 19.09
CA SER A 362 9.74 20.88 20.53
C SER A 362 10.70 19.72 20.82
N CYS A 363 10.60 18.63 20.07
CA CYS A 363 11.54 17.49 20.23
C CYS A 363 12.98 17.87 19.84
N LEU A 364 13.16 18.77 18.87
CA LEU A 364 14.48 19.20 18.39
C LEU A 364 15.13 20.25 19.27
N GLN A 365 14.33 21.12 19.94
CA GLN A 365 14.84 22.19 20.82
C GLN A 365 15.37 21.67 22.16
N LEU A 366 14.99 20.48 22.59
CA LEU A 366 15.37 19.85 23.85
C LEU A 366 16.66 19.00 23.75
N ASN A 367 17.26 18.93 22.59
CA ASN A 367 18.50 18.24 22.28
C ASN A 367 19.58 19.22 21.82
#